data_255a583fe64dda6e1c9589cba9a749bb
#
_entry.id   255a583fe64dda6e1c9589cba9a749bb
#
_cell.length_a   1.000
_cell.length_b   1.000
_cell.length_c   1.000
_cell.angle_alpha   90.00
_cell.angle_beta   90.00
_cell.angle_gamma   90.00
#
_symmetry.space_group_name_H-M   'P 1'
#
loop_
_entity.id
_entity.type
_entity.pdbx_description
1 polymer ?
#
loop_
_entity_poly.entity_id
_entity_poly.type
_entity_poly.pdbx_seq_one_letter_code
_entity_poly.pdbx_strand_id
1 'polypeptide(L)'
;FFIMFTIGITKGRWNSMVTELQQFKDDYDKNQPLWKVLPEFVQKNPRYERVGLRDLCRDIHAVYRANDVARLTTEMYLSDMIPAMKPADAFAKMAHRKIDRVSIDELEGRVTSVLLTPYPPGIPLLIPGERFNRTVVRYLQFAREFNERFPGFETDVHGLVKEARDGRIYYFVDCVKD
;
A
#
# COMPACT_ATOMS: atom_id res chain seq x y z
N PHE A 1 -7.54 12.26 -7.11
CA PHE A 1 -7.06 12.65 -5.77
C PHE A 1 -7.99 13.69 -5.13
N PHE A 2 -7.93 13.83 -3.82
CA PHE A 2 -8.78 14.76 -3.04
C PHE A 2 -7.89 15.77 -2.32
N ILE A 3 -8.23 17.05 -2.42
CA ILE A 3 -7.53 18.14 -1.72
C ILE A 3 -8.55 18.90 -0.86
N MET A 4 -8.31 18.95 0.43
CA MET A 4 -9.18 19.64 1.39
C MET A 4 -8.62 21.05 1.66
N PHE A 5 -9.43 22.05 1.43
CA PHE A 5 -9.15 23.43 1.83
C PHE A 5 -9.81 23.70 3.18
N THR A 6 -9.00 24.07 4.17
CA THR A 6 -9.47 24.39 5.53
C THR A 6 -9.24 25.86 5.85
N ILE A 7 -9.84 26.34 6.94
CA ILE A 7 -9.59 27.67 7.48
C ILE A 7 -8.09 27.83 7.76
N GLY A 8 -7.48 28.88 7.23
CA GLY A 8 -6.02 29.14 7.37
C GLY A 8 -5.20 28.79 6.13
N ILE A 9 -5.78 28.18 5.09
CA ILE A 9 -5.11 28.08 3.79
C ILE A 9 -5.12 29.44 3.10
N THR A 10 -3.93 30.02 2.93
CA THR A 10 -3.76 31.32 2.29
C THR A 10 -3.84 31.20 0.77
N LYS A 11 -4.17 32.33 0.10
CA LYS A 11 -4.17 32.42 -1.35
C LYS A 11 -2.81 32.03 -1.96
N GLY A 12 -1.71 32.34 -1.28
CA GLY A 12 -0.37 31.93 -1.72
C GLY A 12 -0.19 30.43 -1.76
N ARG A 13 -0.62 29.71 -0.73
CA ARG A 13 -0.49 28.25 -0.66
C ARG A 13 -1.26 27.52 -1.76
N TRP A 14 -2.49 27.94 -2.05
CA TRP A 14 -3.24 27.28 -3.10
C TRP A 14 -2.73 27.67 -4.51
N ASN A 15 -2.23 28.91 -4.70
CA ASN A 15 -1.54 29.27 -5.94
C ASN A 15 -0.27 28.43 -6.16
N SER A 16 0.52 28.19 -5.12
CA SER A 16 1.67 27.28 -5.21
C SER A 16 1.25 25.88 -5.65
N MET A 17 0.17 25.33 -5.07
CA MET A 17 -0.36 24.04 -5.48
C MET A 17 -0.74 24.00 -6.98
N VAL A 18 -1.41 25.04 -7.48
CA VAL A 18 -1.78 25.11 -8.90
C VAL A 18 -0.53 25.17 -9.78
N THR A 19 0.47 25.95 -9.38
CA THR A 19 1.75 26.05 -10.11
C THR A 19 2.48 24.70 -10.14
N GLU A 20 2.55 23.99 -9.01
CA GLU A 20 3.17 22.68 -8.94
C GLU A 20 2.44 21.63 -9.81
N LEU A 21 1.10 21.67 -9.84
CA LEU A 21 0.32 20.80 -10.72
C LEU A 21 0.55 21.11 -12.20
N GLN A 22 0.67 22.38 -12.56
CA GLN A 22 1.01 22.79 -13.93
C GLN A 22 2.42 22.32 -14.30
N GLN A 23 3.39 22.50 -13.41
CA GLN A 23 4.76 22.03 -13.62
C GLN A 23 4.81 20.51 -13.80
N PHE A 24 4.10 19.76 -12.92
CA PHE A 24 3.99 18.31 -13.06
C PHE A 24 3.41 17.89 -14.42
N LYS A 25 2.35 18.59 -14.87
CA LYS A 25 1.75 18.33 -16.18
C LYS A 25 2.74 18.58 -17.32
N ASP A 26 3.47 19.67 -17.27
CA ASP A 26 4.49 20.00 -18.27
C ASP A 26 5.60 18.97 -18.32
N ASP A 27 6.09 18.52 -17.15
CA ASP A 27 7.13 17.50 -17.04
C ASP A 27 6.64 16.14 -17.55
N TYR A 28 5.37 15.81 -17.28
CA TYR A 28 4.73 14.62 -17.81
C TYR A 28 4.58 14.67 -19.34
N ASP A 29 4.07 15.79 -19.89
CA ASP A 29 3.84 15.95 -21.33
C ASP A 29 5.16 15.91 -22.12
N LYS A 30 6.24 16.47 -21.54
CA LYS A 30 7.59 16.43 -22.10
C LYS A 30 8.35 15.13 -21.82
N ASN A 31 7.76 14.22 -21.04
CA ASN A 31 8.40 13.01 -20.56
C ASN A 31 9.78 13.26 -19.92
N GLN A 32 9.85 14.27 -19.06
CA GLN A 32 11.13 14.64 -18.42
C GLN A 32 11.72 13.44 -17.65
N PRO A 33 13.04 13.26 -17.69
CA PRO A 33 13.69 12.17 -16.96
C PRO A 33 13.57 12.40 -15.45
N LEU A 34 13.40 11.31 -14.70
CA LEU A 34 13.14 11.38 -13.25
C LEU A 34 14.29 12.02 -12.46
N TRP A 35 15.52 11.90 -12.90
CA TRP A 35 16.65 12.58 -12.25
C TRP A 35 16.47 14.11 -12.20
N LYS A 36 15.72 14.66 -13.16
CA LYS A 36 15.44 16.11 -13.23
C LYS A 36 14.20 16.49 -12.40
N VAL A 37 13.18 15.65 -12.41
CA VAL A 37 11.88 15.91 -11.73
C VAL A 37 11.96 15.55 -10.26
N LEU A 38 12.63 14.45 -9.92
CA LEU A 38 12.72 13.89 -8.56
C LEU A 38 14.19 13.52 -8.23
N PRO A 39 15.11 14.50 -8.18
CA PRO A 39 16.55 14.22 -8.04
C PRO A 39 16.89 13.46 -6.75
N GLU A 40 16.29 13.84 -5.61
CA GLU A 40 16.53 13.17 -4.33
C GLU A 40 16.02 11.73 -4.31
N PHE A 41 14.90 11.47 -4.98
CA PHE A 41 14.35 10.13 -5.14
C PHE A 41 15.28 9.26 -5.98
N VAL A 42 15.76 9.78 -7.11
CA VAL A 42 16.67 9.06 -8.02
C VAL A 42 18.01 8.78 -7.36
N GLN A 43 18.52 9.70 -6.54
CA GLN A 43 19.74 9.48 -5.77
C GLN A 43 19.63 8.22 -4.87
N LYS A 44 18.47 7.98 -4.29
CA LYS A 44 18.18 6.79 -3.47
C LYS A 44 17.80 5.56 -4.31
N ASN A 45 17.32 5.78 -5.54
CA ASN A 45 16.82 4.75 -6.45
C ASN A 45 17.42 4.92 -7.86
N PRO A 46 18.73 4.66 -8.07
CA PRO A 46 19.44 4.96 -9.34
C PRO A 46 18.85 4.26 -10.57
N ARG A 47 18.11 3.17 -10.38
CA ARG A 47 17.43 2.45 -11.48
C ARG A 47 16.47 3.31 -12.30
N TYR A 48 15.98 4.42 -11.73
CA TYR A 48 15.05 5.34 -12.37
C TYR A 48 15.72 6.54 -13.06
N GLU A 49 17.05 6.66 -13.02
CA GLU A 49 17.77 7.84 -13.51
C GLU A 49 17.38 8.22 -14.94
N ARG A 50 17.28 7.24 -15.84
CA ARG A 50 16.97 7.45 -17.26
C ARG A 50 15.51 7.23 -17.62
N VAL A 51 14.67 6.94 -16.62
CA VAL A 51 13.23 6.70 -16.85
C VAL A 51 12.52 8.04 -16.97
N GLY A 52 11.68 8.19 -18.00
CA GLY A 52 10.85 9.36 -18.18
C GLY A 52 9.62 9.31 -17.24
N LEU A 53 9.18 10.48 -16.76
CA LEU A 53 8.04 10.57 -15.86
C LEU A 53 6.78 9.93 -16.45
N ARG A 54 6.47 10.23 -17.70
CA ARG A 54 5.30 9.65 -18.39
C ARG A 54 5.44 8.13 -18.59
N ASP A 55 6.64 7.66 -18.88
CA ASP A 55 6.88 6.23 -19.09
C ASP A 55 6.67 5.47 -17.78
N LEU A 56 7.19 5.96 -16.66
CA LEU A 56 6.92 5.39 -15.34
C LEU A 56 5.42 5.37 -15.02
N CYS A 57 4.72 6.49 -15.25
CA CYS A 57 3.27 6.54 -15.00
C CYS A 57 2.50 5.53 -15.86
N ARG A 58 2.91 5.33 -17.11
CA ARG A 58 2.29 4.33 -18.00
C ARG A 58 2.53 2.91 -17.51
N ASP A 59 3.74 2.62 -17.03
CA ASP A 59 4.09 1.30 -16.50
C ASP A 59 3.28 0.99 -15.22
N ILE A 60 3.18 1.95 -14.30
CA ILE A 60 2.35 1.82 -13.09
C ILE A 60 0.87 1.60 -13.48
N HIS A 61 0.33 2.42 -14.40
CA HIS A 61 -1.04 2.27 -14.85
C HIS A 61 -1.29 0.95 -15.58
N ALA A 62 -0.31 0.43 -16.31
CA ALA A 62 -0.42 -0.88 -16.95
C ALA A 62 -0.56 -2.00 -15.92
N VAL A 63 0.21 -1.95 -14.83
CA VAL A 63 0.11 -2.91 -13.71
C VAL A 63 -1.23 -2.79 -13.00
N TYR A 64 -1.71 -1.57 -12.75
CA TYR A 64 -3.01 -1.34 -12.13
C TYR A 64 -4.17 -1.89 -12.97
N ARG A 65 -4.12 -1.71 -14.30
CA ARG A 65 -5.13 -2.27 -15.19
C ARG A 65 -5.06 -3.79 -15.28
N ALA A 66 -3.85 -4.35 -15.37
CA ALA A 66 -3.68 -5.81 -15.45
C ALA A 66 -4.21 -6.54 -14.22
N ASN A 67 -4.19 -5.90 -13.05
CA ASN A 67 -4.68 -6.43 -11.79
C ASN A 67 -6.09 -5.95 -11.40
N ASP A 68 -6.74 -5.15 -12.25
CA ASP A 68 -8.04 -4.52 -11.97
C ASP A 68 -8.07 -3.87 -10.56
N VAL A 69 -7.03 -3.06 -10.27
CA VAL A 69 -6.79 -2.52 -8.92
C VAL A 69 -7.96 -1.67 -8.44
N ALA A 70 -8.61 -0.91 -9.32
CA ALA A 70 -9.77 -0.11 -8.95
C ALA A 70 -10.90 -0.97 -8.38
N ARG A 71 -11.18 -2.11 -9.01
CA ARG A 71 -12.16 -3.08 -8.52
C ARG A 71 -11.66 -3.77 -7.25
N LEU A 72 -10.42 -4.26 -7.25
CA LEU A 72 -9.83 -4.95 -6.12
C LEU A 72 -9.85 -4.11 -4.84
N THR A 73 -9.48 -2.83 -4.92
CA THR A 73 -9.49 -1.90 -3.78
C THR A 73 -10.90 -1.54 -3.31
N THR A 74 -11.89 -1.61 -4.18
CA THR A 74 -13.30 -1.46 -3.78
C THR A 74 -13.82 -2.74 -3.12
N GLU A 75 -13.60 -3.88 -3.76
CA GLU A 75 -14.09 -5.19 -3.28
C GLU A 75 -13.47 -5.58 -1.92
N MET A 76 -12.22 -5.22 -1.65
CA MET A 76 -11.59 -5.56 -0.37
C MET A 76 -12.32 -4.92 0.85
N TYR A 77 -12.93 -3.74 0.67
CA TYR A 77 -13.72 -3.09 1.72
C TYR A 77 -15.19 -3.50 1.72
N LEU A 78 -15.71 -3.99 0.59
CA LEU A 78 -17.11 -4.44 0.46
C LEU A 78 -17.26 -5.94 0.70
N SER A 79 -16.16 -6.69 0.76
CA SER A 79 -16.22 -8.13 1.00
C SER A 79 -16.59 -8.43 2.46
N ASP A 80 -17.26 -9.56 2.66
CA ASP A 80 -17.70 -9.99 3.98
C ASP A 80 -16.51 -10.17 4.93
N MET A 81 -16.48 -9.36 5.98
CA MET A 81 -15.53 -9.49 7.08
C MET A 81 -16.17 -10.35 8.17
N ILE A 82 -15.66 -11.57 8.35
CA ILE A 82 -16.21 -12.55 9.29
C ILE A 82 -15.48 -12.43 10.61
N PRO A 83 -16.14 -11.89 11.68
CA PRO A 83 -15.54 -11.88 13.01
C PRO A 83 -15.52 -13.32 13.56
N ALA A 84 -14.32 -13.81 13.88
CA ALA A 84 -14.12 -15.12 14.51
C ALA A 84 -14.05 -15.01 16.03
N MET A 85 -13.64 -13.85 16.55
CA MET A 85 -13.59 -13.55 17.98
C MET A 85 -13.64 -12.03 18.22
N LYS A 86 -13.82 -11.64 19.48
CA LYS A 86 -13.77 -10.22 19.85
C LYS A 86 -12.34 -9.67 19.70
N PRO A 87 -12.16 -8.41 19.30
CA PRO A 87 -10.82 -7.79 19.21
C PRO A 87 -10.01 -7.88 20.51
N ALA A 88 -10.67 -7.73 21.66
CA ALA A 88 -10.02 -7.85 22.98
C ALA A 88 -9.48 -9.27 23.23
N ASP A 89 -10.18 -10.31 22.78
CA ASP A 89 -9.75 -11.70 22.94
C ASP A 89 -8.55 -12.02 22.01
N ALA A 90 -8.58 -11.49 20.77
CA ALA A 90 -7.46 -11.60 19.84
C ALA A 90 -6.21 -10.89 20.39
N PHE A 91 -6.39 -9.69 20.96
CA PHE A 91 -5.32 -8.95 21.61
C PHE A 91 -4.75 -9.71 22.84
N ALA A 92 -5.62 -10.29 23.68
CA ALA A 92 -5.17 -11.11 24.81
C ALA A 92 -4.35 -12.32 24.34
N LYS A 93 -4.74 -12.98 23.24
CA LYS A 93 -3.94 -14.07 22.65
C LYS A 93 -2.58 -13.57 22.18
N MET A 94 -2.52 -12.41 21.54
CA MET A 94 -1.26 -11.79 21.13
C MET A 94 -0.36 -11.47 22.35
N ALA A 95 -0.91 -10.84 23.39
CA ALA A 95 -0.19 -10.53 24.61
C ALA A 95 0.39 -11.77 25.31
N HIS A 96 -0.30 -12.91 25.21
CA HIS A 96 0.12 -14.20 25.75
C HIS A 96 0.96 -15.04 24.77
N ARG A 97 1.42 -14.45 23.65
CA ARG A 97 2.21 -15.12 22.59
C ARG A 97 1.51 -16.34 21.97
N LYS A 98 0.18 -16.37 21.97
CA LYS A 98 -0.63 -17.39 21.30
C LYS A 98 -0.94 -16.96 19.86
N ILE A 99 0.12 -16.66 19.11
CA ILE A 99 0.07 -16.21 17.72
C ILE A 99 1.10 -16.98 16.89
N ASP A 100 0.84 -17.07 15.59
CA ASP A 100 1.76 -17.57 14.57
C ASP A 100 2.02 -16.47 13.55
N ARG A 101 3.26 -16.37 13.10
CA ARG A 101 3.64 -15.53 11.98
C ARG A 101 3.39 -16.27 10.68
N VAL A 102 2.38 -15.84 9.92
CA VAL A 102 1.87 -16.52 8.73
C VAL A 102 2.23 -15.72 7.48
N SER A 103 2.75 -16.41 6.45
CA SER A 103 3.01 -15.81 5.14
C SER A 103 1.72 -15.27 4.52
N ILE A 104 1.81 -14.14 3.80
CA ILE A 104 0.63 -13.59 3.11
C ILE A 104 0.01 -14.56 2.10
N ASP A 105 0.75 -15.56 1.63
CA ASP A 105 0.25 -16.58 0.70
C ASP A 105 -0.58 -17.67 1.41
N GLU A 106 -0.54 -17.73 2.75
CA GLU A 106 -1.21 -18.75 3.58
C GLU A 106 -2.27 -18.14 4.53
N LEU A 107 -2.65 -16.88 4.29
CA LEU A 107 -3.55 -16.15 5.20
C LEU A 107 -5.03 -16.53 5.06
N GLU A 108 -5.47 -17.06 3.91
CA GLU A 108 -6.90 -17.33 3.68
C GLU A 108 -7.46 -18.24 4.79
N GLY A 109 -8.52 -17.78 5.44
CA GLY A 109 -9.13 -18.46 6.56
C GLY A 109 -8.48 -18.24 7.94
N ARG A 110 -7.27 -17.69 8.02
CA ARG A 110 -6.61 -17.36 9.31
C ARG A 110 -7.27 -16.15 9.98
N VAL A 111 -7.09 -16.02 11.28
CA VAL A 111 -7.66 -14.92 12.08
C VAL A 111 -6.54 -13.95 12.43
N THR A 112 -6.68 -12.68 12.06
CA THR A 112 -5.67 -11.67 12.39
C THR A 112 -5.64 -11.35 13.87
N SER A 113 -4.43 -11.19 14.44
CA SER A 113 -4.23 -10.64 15.79
C SER A 113 -3.89 -9.16 15.79
N VAL A 114 -3.69 -8.58 14.61
CA VAL A 114 -3.26 -7.19 14.43
C VAL A 114 -4.23 -6.41 13.56
N LEU A 115 -4.21 -5.08 13.68
CA LEU A 115 -4.91 -4.17 12.79
C LEU A 115 -4.16 -4.10 11.46
N LEU A 116 -4.86 -4.31 10.34
CA LEU A 116 -4.31 -4.16 9.00
C LEU A 116 -4.88 -2.90 8.36
N THR A 117 -4.00 -1.97 7.99
CA THR A 117 -4.41 -0.68 7.44
C THR A 117 -3.53 -0.29 6.25
N PRO A 118 -4.05 -0.34 5.02
CA PRO A 118 -3.34 0.17 3.85
C PRO A 118 -3.17 1.69 3.91
N TYR A 119 -2.01 2.18 3.50
CA TYR A 119 -1.75 3.60 3.35
C TYR A 119 -1.26 3.92 1.93
N PRO A 120 -1.99 4.76 1.17
CA PRO A 120 -3.33 5.29 1.42
C PRO A 120 -4.43 4.20 1.32
N PRO A 121 -5.67 4.41 1.86
CA PRO A 121 -6.19 5.65 2.42
C PRO A 121 -6.09 5.78 3.94
N GLY A 122 -5.56 4.78 4.67
CA GLY A 122 -5.53 4.79 6.12
C GLY A 122 -6.83 4.32 6.77
N ILE A 123 -7.64 3.56 6.04
CA ILE A 123 -8.86 2.92 6.54
C ILE A 123 -8.52 1.47 6.93
N PRO A 124 -8.87 1.01 8.14
CA PRO A 124 -8.65 -0.38 8.52
C PRO A 124 -9.30 -1.35 7.54
N LEU A 125 -8.52 -2.30 7.05
CA LEU A 125 -8.96 -3.37 6.16
C LEU A 125 -9.47 -4.57 6.97
N LEU A 126 -8.75 -4.93 8.03
CA LEU A 126 -9.14 -5.93 9.01
C LEU A 126 -8.80 -5.44 10.41
N ILE A 127 -9.67 -5.74 11.36
CA ILE A 127 -9.41 -5.53 12.79
C ILE A 127 -9.06 -6.85 13.49
N PRO A 128 -8.36 -6.82 14.65
CA PRO A 128 -8.06 -8.04 15.39
C PRO A 128 -9.27 -8.91 15.63
N GLY A 129 -9.15 -10.20 15.37
CA GLY A 129 -10.25 -11.17 15.54
C GLY A 129 -11.07 -11.44 14.28
N GLU A 130 -10.84 -10.72 13.19
CA GLU A 130 -11.47 -11.00 11.90
C GLU A 130 -10.68 -12.01 11.08
N ARG A 131 -11.38 -12.71 10.20
CA ARG A 131 -10.84 -13.78 9.36
C ARG A 131 -10.46 -13.23 7.97
N PHE A 132 -9.28 -13.59 7.50
CA PHE A 132 -8.86 -13.27 6.14
C PHE A 132 -9.74 -13.97 5.11
N ASN A 133 -10.34 -13.21 4.23
CA ASN A 133 -10.98 -13.71 3.03
C ASN A 133 -10.03 -13.63 1.82
N ARG A 134 -10.40 -14.30 0.74
CA ARG A 134 -9.60 -14.38 -0.48
C ARG A 134 -9.33 -13.02 -1.13
N THR A 135 -10.28 -12.08 -1.05
CA THR A 135 -10.14 -10.75 -1.66
C THR A 135 -9.06 -9.92 -0.95
N VAL A 136 -9.05 -9.95 0.38
CA VAL A 136 -8.01 -9.30 1.19
C VAL A 136 -6.64 -9.91 0.92
N VAL A 137 -6.53 -11.24 0.88
CA VAL A 137 -5.27 -11.93 0.57
C VAL A 137 -4.74 -11.51 -0.81
N ARG A 138 -5.61 -11.50 -1.83
CA ARG A 138 -5.25 -11.06 -3.18
C ARG A 138 -4.74 -9.62 -3.21
N TYR A 139 -5.35 -8.72 -2.44
CA TYR A 139 -4.86 -7.35 -2.31
C TYR A 139 -3.45 -7.28 -1.71
N LEU A 140 -3.17 -8.04 -0.65
CA LEU A 140 -1.84 -8.07 -0.04
C LEU A 140 -0.78 -8.65 -0.99
N GLN A 141 -1.14 -9.67 -1.76
CA GLN A 141 -0.27 -10.24 -2.80
C GLN A 141 0.02 -9.22 -3.90
N PHE A 142 -1.02 -8.51 -4.37
CA PHE A 142 -0.83 -7.42 -5.32
C PHE A 142 0.09 -6.32 -4.76
N ALA A 143 -0.09 -5.91 -3.51
CA ALA A 143 0.77 -4.90 -2.87
C ALA A 143 2.25 -5.33 -2.83
N ARG A 144 2.51 -6.61 -2.51
CA ARG A 144 3.87 -7.19 -2.58
C ARG A 144 4.45 -7.10 -4.00
N GLU A 145 3.73 -7.59 -5.00
CA GLU A 145 4.18 -7.61 -6.40
C GLU A 145 4.44 -6.18 -6.91
N PHE A 146 3.59 -5.24 -6.54
CA PHE A 146 3.77 -3.83 -6.87
C PHE A 146 5.04 -3.25 -6.24
N ASN A 147 5.27 -3.50 -4.95
CA ASN A 147 6.43 -3.04 -4.22
C ASN A 147 7.75 -3.61 -4.78
N GLU A 148 7.75 -4.88 -5.17
CA GLU A 148 8.90 -5.53 -5.82
C GLU A 148 9.21 -4.91 -7.19
N ARG A 149 8.17 -4.56 -7.94
CA ARG A 149 8.31 -4.01 -9.29
C ARG A 149 8.73 -2.54 -9.28
N PHE A 150 8.20 -1.76 -8.34
CA PHE A 150 8.40 -0.31 -8.24
C PHE A 150 8.99 0.11 -6.88
N PRO A 151 10.23 -0.32 -6.55
CA PRO A 151 10.88 0.11 -5.31
C PRO A 151 10.95 1.63 -5.21
N GLY A 152 10.63 2.18 -4.06
CA GLY A 152 10.52 3.62 -3.82
C GLY A 152 9.11 4.19 -4.02
N PHE A 153 8.18 3.41 -4.63
CA PHE A 153 6.76 3.75 -4.77
C PHE A 153 5.87 2.76 -4.01
N GLU A 154 6.41 2.20 -2.92
CA GLU A 154 5.74 1.14 -2.18
C GLU A 154 4.39 1.59 -1.62
N THR A 155 3.42 0.68 -1.73
CA THR A 155 2.20 0.74 -0.92
C THR A 155 2.53 0.22 0.47
N ASP A 156 2.31 1.05 1.49
CA ASP A 156 2.49 0.62 2.88
C ASP A 156 1.19 0.03 3.43
N VAL A 157 1.33 -1.10 4.12
CA VAL A 157 0.21 -1.74 4.83
C VAL A 157 0.65 -1.97 6.26
N HIS A 158 0.13 -1.16 7.17
CA HIS A 158 0.41 -1.31 8.58
C HIS A 158 -0.15 -2.65 9.09
N GLY A 159 0.60 -3.31 9.95
CA GLY A 159 0.30 -4.65 10.44
C GLY A 159 1.00 -5.77 9.67
N LEU A 160 1.61 -5.46 8.50
CA LEU A 160 2.51 -6.40 7.85
C LEU A 160 3.90 -6.39 8.49
N VAL A 161 4.47 -7.58 8.65
CA VAL A 161 5.87 -7.77 9.03
C VAL A 161 6.66 -8.07 7.76
N LYS A 162 7.71 -7.29 7.51
CA LYS A 162 8.61 -7.46 6.38
C LYS A 162 9.91 -8.10 6.87
N GLU A 163 10.32 -9.21 6.27
CA GLU A 163 11.58 -9.87 6.57
C GLU A 163 12.43 -9.98 5.30
N ALA A 164 13.65 -9.47 5.36
CA ALA A 164 14.61 -9.61 4.27
C ALA A 164 15.39 -10.91 4.45
N ARG A 165 15.34 -11.81 3.44
CA ARG A 165 16.10 -13.07 3.38
C ARG A 165 16.63 -13.26 1.96
N ASP A 166 17.90 -13.56 1.81
CA ASP A 166 18.55 -13.85 0.51
C ASP A 166 18.27 -12.76 -0.57
N GLY A 167 18.26 -11.49 -0.15
CA GLY A 167 18.02 -10.34 -1.05
C GLY A 167 16.55 -10.17 -1.49
N ARG A 168 15.62 -10.92 -0.91
CA ARG A 168 14.17 -10.82 -1.13
C ARG A 168 13.46 -10.37 0.13
N ILE A 169 12.32 -9.69 -0.05
CA ILE A 169 11.45 -9.28 1.06
C ILE A 169 10.26 -10.23 1.11
N TYR A 170 10.08 -10.85 2.27
CA TYR A 170 8.93 -11.71 2.58
C TYR A 170 7.97 -10.94 3.48
N TYR A 171 6.68 -11.16 3.27
CA TYR A 171 5.62 -10.47 3.99
C TYR A 171 4.81 -11.45 4.82
N PHE A 172 4.58 -11.10 6.07
CA PHE A 172 3.87 -11.93 7.03
C PHE A 172 2.85 -11.11 7.81
N VAL A 173 1.90 -11.80 8.43
CA VAL A 173 0.98 -11.24 9.42
C VAL A 173 0.99 -12.12 10.66
N ASP A 174 0.93 -11.49 11.82
CA ASP A 174 0.75 -12.22 13.08
C ASP A 174 -0.74 -12.59 13.22
N CYS A 175 -1.02 -13.88 13.15
CA CYS A 175 -2.36 -14.47 13.25
C CYS A 175 -2.54 -15.18 14.58
N VAL A 176 -3.78 -15.28 15.03
CA VAL A 176 -4.12 -16.09 16.21
C VAL A 176 -3.81 -17.56 15.91
N LYS A 177 -3.21 -18.28 16.88
CA LYS A 177 -3.05 -19.74 16.80
C LYS A 177 -4.39 -20.45 16.73
N ASP A 178 -4.47 -21.44 15.86
CA ASP A 178 -5.63 -22.33 15.77
C ASP A 178 -5.82 -23.14 17.05
#